data_a3890379d498ce55b9a2df780719ae34
#
_entry.id   a3890379d498ce55b9a2df780719ae34
#
_cell.length_a   1.000
_cell.length_b   1.000
_cell.length_c   1.000
_cell.angle_alpha   90.00
_cell.angle_beta   90.00
_cell.angle_gamma   90.00
#
_symmetry.space_group_name_H-M   'P 1'
#
loop_
_entity.id
_entity.type
_entity.pdbx_description
1 polymer ?
#
loop_
_entity_poly.entity_id
_entity_poly.type
_entity_poly.pdbx_seq_one_letter_code
_entity_poly.pdbx_strand_id
1 'polypeptide(L)'
;VIYIIRLFTLQITSDDYKKSADSRAFLKKIEYPSRGNITDRHGKLLVYNQPSYDIMVVMNEAKDRIDTTEFCHALGITKEEFDRRMTIMKDRNRNPGYSRFTQQLFISQLSDKDFSVFQKKMFRFPGFYVQKRSVRQYQYPMAAHVLGDVAEASPADIEEDDYYQPGDYIGKSGVERRYEKELRGEKGIQILLRDAHGRVQGRYKNGELDHRAVPGKNLTLSIDASLQELGERLMEGKIGSIVAIEPSTGEVLCMVSSPSYDPRMMVGRQRSKNHRQLSQNVWKPLLNRSVMGQYPPGSTFKTTQGLTFMSEGIITQSTMYPCSHGFNFKGLHVGCHGHAAPLPLVPALSTSCNGFFCWGLYYMINNTKKYGSVQNAMNTWRDYMVSMGFGYRLGIDLPGEKRGLIPNAQFYDKAYKGSWNGLTIISISIGQGEVLLTPLQIDS
;
A
#
# COMPACT_ATOMS: atom_id res chain seq x y z
N VAL A 1 -12.05 -3.28 63.32
CA VAL A 1 -11.03 -4.05 62.56
C VAL A 1 -11.50 -4.22 61.12
N ILE A 2 -12.70 -4.74 60.80
CA ILE A 2 -13.19 -5.00 59.42
C ILE A 2 -13.25 -3.72 58.61
N TYR A 3 -13.71 -2.60 59.14
CA TYR A 3 -13.74 -1.32 58.44
C TYR A 3 -12.35 -0.77 58.16
N ILE A 4 -11.39 -0.96 59.06
CA ILE A 4 -10.01 -0.52 58.85
C ILE A 4 -9.32 -1.36 57.76
N ILE A 5 -9.53 -2.66 57.75
CA ILE A 5 -9.00 -3.57 56.71
C ILE A 5 -9.63 -3.22 55.37
N ARG A 6 -10.92 -2.94 55.33
CA ARG A 6 -11.60 -2.56 54.08
C ARG A 6 -11.19 -1.18 53.55
N LEU A 7 -10.93 -0.22 54.46
CA LEU A 7 -10.36 1.09 54.14
C LEU A 7 -8.91 0.95 53.64
N PHE A 8 -8.11 0.09 54.27
CA PHE A 8 -6.75 -0.19 53.84
C PHE A 8 -6.70 -0.86 52.47
N THR A 9 -7.56 -1.86 52.21
CA THR A 9 -7.68 -2.51 50.89
C THR A 9 -8.16 -1.52 49.82
N LEU A 10 -9.11 -0.64 50.14
CA LEU A 10 -9.64 0.34 49.20
C LEU A 10 -8.65 1.49 48.89
N GLN A 11 -7.81 1.90 49.87
CA GLN A 11 -6.93 3.05 49.71
C GLN A 11 -5.49 2.70 49.28
N ILE A 12 -5.03 1.49 49.61
CA ILE A 12 -3.61 1.12 49.46
C ILE A 12 -3.42 -0.03 48.47
N THR A 13 -4.37 -0.99 48.40
CA THR A 13 -4.18 -2.20 47.56
C THR A 13 -4.91 -2.14 46.22
N SER A 14 -5.90 -1.26 46.03
CA SER A 14 -6.60 -1.16 44.76
C SER A 14 -6.20 0.10 43.97
N ASP A 15 -5.34 -0.06 42.99
CA ASP A 15 -5.00 0.99 42.00
C ASP A 15 -6.22 1.47 41.19
N ASP A 16 -7.32 0.71 41.17
CA ASP A 16 -8.52 1.04 40.41
C ASP A 16 -9.25 2.29 40.92
N TYR A 17 -9.26 2.52 42.23
CA TYR A 17 -9.84 3.73 42.82
C TYR A 17 -8.97 4.95 42.57
N LYS A 18 -7.65 4.79 42.59
CA LYS A 18 -6.70 5.85 42.28
C LYS A 18 -6.78 6.21 40.79
N LYS A 19 -6.79 5.22 39.93
CA LYS A 19 -7.02 5.41 38.48
C LYS A 19 -8.38 6.05 38.17
N SER A 20 -9.42 5.67 38.91
CA SER A 20 -10.76 6.22 38.76
C SER A 20 -10.87 7.66 39.30
N ALA A 21 -10.18 8.01 40.39
CA ALA A 21 -10.07 9.37 40.87
C ALA A 21 -9.25 10.25 39.94
N ASP A 22 -8.12 9.76 39.45
CA ASP A 22 -7.27 10.46 38.46
C ASP A 22 -8.01 10.66 37.14
N SER A 23 -8.78 9.70 36.69
CA SER A 23 -9.58 9.81 35.44
C SER A 23 -10.75 10.80 35.56
N ARG A 24 -11.24 11.07 36.80
CA ARG A 24 -12.25 12.09 37.06
C ARG A 24 -11.67 13.50 37.18
N ALA A 25 -10.47 13.60 37.78
CA ALA A 25 -9.78 14.86 37.99
C ALA A 25 -9.03 15.35 36.77
N PHE A 26 -8.54 14.45 35.91
CA PHE A 26 -7.72 14.77 34.78
C PHE A 26 -8.38 14.32 33.45
N LEU A 27 -8.39 15.22 32.46
CA LEU A 27 -8.72 14.93 31.07
C LEU A 27 -7.42 14.91 30.25
N LYS A 28 -7.03 13.74 29.75
CA LYS A 28 -5.97 13.65 28.74
C LYS A 28 -6.58 13.97 27.38
N LYS A 29 -6.24 15.13 26.83
CA LYS A 29 -6.63 15.55 25.49
C LYS A 29 -5.49 15.24 24.52
N ILE A 30 -5.75 14.38 23.53
CA ILE A 30 -4.77 14.05 22.50
C ILE A 30 -4.73 15.20 21.49
N GLU A 31 -3.53 15.68 21.18
CA GLU A 31 -3.26 16.58 20.07
C GLU A 31 -2.74 15.75 18.88
N TYR A 32 -3.48 15.78 17.79
CA TYR A 32 -3.09 15.04 16.58
C TYR A 32 -2.09 15.86 15.77
N PRO A 33 -0.95 15.23 15.38
CA PRO A 33 0.01 15.87 14.50
C PRO A 33 -0.58 16.05 13.09
N SER A 34 -0.06 17.01 12.35
CA SER A 34 -0.26 17.04 10.91
C SER A 34 0.62 15.98 10.26
N ARG A 35 0.04 15.19 9.33
CA ARG A 35 0.78 14.19 8.55
C ARG A 35 1.70 14.90 7.56
N GLY A 36 2.89 14.37 7.28
CA GLY A 36 3.83 14.94 6.31
C GLY A 36 3.21 15.06 4.91
N ASN A 37 3.54 16.09 4.17
CA ASN A 37 3.13 16.25 2.77
C ASN A 37 3.95 15.35 1.85
N ILE A 38 3.40 15.02 0.68
CA ILE A 38 4.09 14.23 -0.35
C ILE A 38 4.22 15.08 -1.61
N THR A 39 5.44 15.17 -2.13
CA THR A 39 5.77 15.90 -3.36
C THR A 39 6.39 14.96 -4.39
N ASP A 40 6.35 15.35 -5.65
CA ASP A 40 7.12 14.70 -6.71
C ASP A 40 8.62 15.10 -6.64
N ARG A 41 9.44 14.59 -7.55
CA ARG A 41 10.88 14.87 -7.62
C ARG A 41 11.24 16.35 -7.83
N HIS A 42 10.30 17.14 -8.37
CA HIS A 42 10.45 18.58 -8.63
C HIS A 42 9.83 19.46 -7.54
N GLY A 43 9.34 18.86 -6.44
CA GLY A 43 8.67 19.57 -5.35
C GLY A 43 7.21 19.92 -5.63
N LYS A 44 6.61 19.39 -6.71
CA LYS A 44 5.19 19.58 -7.02
C LYS A 44 4.35 18.83 -5.98
N LEU A 45 3.45 19.53 -5.31
CA LEU A 45 2.62 18.98 -4.25
C LEU A 45 1.63 17.96 -4.80
N LEU A 46 1.70 16.72 -4.31
CA LEU A 46 0.82 15.62 -4.69
C LEU A 46 -0.23 15.32 -3.63
N VAL A 47 0.19 15.27 -2.36
CA VAL A 47 -0.67 14.93 -1.23
C VAL A 47 -0.42 15.91 -0.09
N TYR A 48 -1.49 16.45 0.48
CA TYR A 48 -1.45 17.42 1.56
C TYR A 48 -2.56 17.17 2.59
N ASN A 49 -2.63 18.00 3.62
CA ASN A 49 -3.62 17.89 4.67
C ASN A 49 -4.57 19.07 4.63
N GLN A 50 -5.87 18.78 4.73
CA GLN A 50 -6.91 19.78 4.93
C GLN A 50 -7.46 19.69 6.35
N PRO A 51 -7.69 20.79 7.06
CA PRO A 51 -8.36 20.78 8.35
C PRO A 51 -9.71 20.07 8.29
N SER A 52 -10.01 19.32 9.32
CA SER A 52 -11.26 18.58 9.49
C SER A 52 -11.65 18.61 10.96
N TYR A 53 -12.91 18.37 11.26
CA TYR A 53 -13.41 18.41 12.63
C TYR A 53 -14.20 17.13 12.93
N ASP A 54 -13.84 16.50 14.05
CA ASP A 54 -14.58 15.39 14.60
C ASP A 54 -15.47 15.89 15.74
N ILE A 55 -16.70 15.43 15.79
CA ILE A 55 -17.60 15.68 16.90
C ILE A 55 -17.48 14.51 17.86
N MET A 56 -17.05 14.82 19.05
CA MET A 56 -16.91 13.87 20.17
C MET A 56 -18.07 14.07 21.13
N VAL A 57 -18.47 13.01 21.84
CA VAL A 57 -19.51 13.07 22.87
C VAL A 57 -19.08 12.41 24.17
N VAL A 58 -19.39 13.04 25.29
CA VAL A 58 -19.30 12.46 26.64
C VAL A 58 -20.72 12.16 27.09
N MET A 59 -21.11 10.90 27.08
CA MET A 59 -22.49 10.46 27.31
C MET A 59 -23.04 10.88 28.67
N ASN A 60 -22.19 10.95 29.69
CA ASN A 60 -22.62 11.36 31.02
C ASN A 60 -22.98 12.85 31.11
N GLU A 61 -22.42 13.67 30.22
CA GLU A 61 -22.67 15.12 30.12
C GLU A 61 -23.83 15.43 29.15
N ALA A 62 -24.04 14.54 28.17
CA ALA A 62 -25.04 14.68 27.11
C ALA A 62 -26.46 14.20 27.52
N LYS A 63 -26.66 13.77 28.79
CA LYS A 63 -27.94 13.21 29.26
C LYS A 63 -29.10 14.18 29.13
N ASP A 64 -30.19 13.69 28.51
CA ASP A 64 -31.58 14.20 28.51
C ASP A 64 -31.77 15.72 28.25
N ARG A 65 -30.74 16.41 27.79
CA ARG A 65 -30.71 17.87 27.62
C ARG A 65 -30.56 18.33 26.18
N ILE A 66 -30.62 17.38 25.22
CA ILE A 66 -30.35 17.70 23.84
C ILE A 66 -31.63 17.64 23.04
N ASP A 67 -31.97 18.75 22.40
CA ASP A 67 -32.91 18.73 21.29
C ASP A 67 -32.25 18.01 20.09
N THR A 68 -32.60 16.71 19.96
CA THR A 68 -32.07 15.85 18.88
C THR A 68 -32.49 16.34 17.51
N THR A 69 -33.63 17.01 17.39
CA THR A 69 -34.14 17.55 16.12
C THR A 69 -33.27 18.72 15.67
N GLU A 70 -33.01 19.67 16.58
CA GLU A 70 -32.12 20.80 16.31
C GLU A 70 -30.66 20.36 16.07
N PHE A 71 -30.21 19.35 16.83
CA PHE A 71 -28.87 18.77 16.65
C PHE A 71 -28.70 18.15 15.27
N CYS A 72 -29.67 17.32 14.85
CA CYS A 72 -29.66 16.70 13.53
C CYS A 72 -29.69 17.74 12.40
N HIS A 73 -30.51 18.77 12.54
CA HIS A 73 -30.56 19.87 11.58
C HIS A 73 -29.24 20.64 11.51
N ALA A 74 -28.57 20.88 12.66
CA ALA A 74 -27.30 21.59 12.71
C ALA A 74 -26.15 20.83 12.02
N LEU A 75 -26.20 19.49 12.03
CA LEU A 75 -25.20 18.62 11.41
C LEU A 75 -25.61 18.08 10.03
N GLY A 76 -26.83 18.37 9.56
CA GLY A 76 -27.34 17.86 8.29
C GLY A 76 -27.48 16.34 8.26
N ILE A 77 -27.86 15.72 9.40
CA ILE A 77 -28.08 14.27 9.51
C ILE A 77 -29.56 13.99 9.85
N THR A 78 -30.02 12.78 9.54
CA THR A 78 -31.37 12.35 9.95
C THR A 78 -31.38 11.82 11.38
N LYS A 79 -32.56 11.72 11.97
CA LYS A 79 -32.75 11.17 13.32
C LYS A 79 -32.33 9.68 13.36
N GLU A 80 -32.66 8.93 12.33
CA GLU A 80 -32.28 7.52 12.17
C GLU A 80 -30.75 7.36 12.15
N GLU A 81 -30.05 8.27 11.48
CA GLU A 81 -28.59 8.29 11.44
C GLU A 81 -28.01 8.63 12.83
N PHE A 82 -28.59 9.59 13.55
CA PHE A 82 -28.22 9.91 14.92
C PHE A 82 -28.35 8.69 15.83
N ASP A 83 -29.53 8.04 15.83
CA ASP A 83 -29.83 6.89 16.67
C ASP A 83 -28.92 5.70 16.34
N ARG A 84 -28.66 5.48 15.05
CA ARG A 84 -27.72 4.45 14.57
C ARG A 84 -26.28 4.70 15.10
N ARG A 85 -25.79 5.93 15.05
CA ARG A 85 -24.45 6.30 15.54
C ARG A 85 -24.37 6.12 17.06
N MET A 86 -25.38 6.54 17.79
CA MET A 86 -25.47 6.35 19.24
C MET A 86 -25.45 4.88 19.63
N THR A 87 -26.12 4.02 18.87
CA THR A 87 -26.15 2.57 19.08
C THR A 87 -24.80 1.94 18.81
N ILE A 88 -24.16 2.25 17.67
CA ILE A 88 -22.83 1.72 17.30
C ILE A 88 -21.78 2.14 18.33
N MET A 89 -21.80 3.39 18.77
CA MET A 89 -20.85 3.92 19.75
C MET A 89 -20.95 3.20 21.10
N LYS A 90 -22.16 2.82 21.52
CA LYS A 90 -22.43 2.12 22.79
C LYS A 90 -22.15 0.62 22.72
N ASP A 91 -22.08 0.05 21.54
CA ASP A 91 -21.83 -1.38 21.32
C ASP A 91 -20.37 -1.73 21.66
N ARG A 92 -20.18 -2.43 22.77
CA ARG A 92 -18.84 -2.83 23.24
C ARG A 92 -18.12 -3.82 22.32
N ASN A 93 -18.84 -4.54 21.48
CA ASN A 93 -18.22 -5.42 20.46
C ASN A 93 -17.55 -4.59 19.36
N ARG A 94 -18.11 -3.42 19.04
CA ARG A 94 -17.59 -2.49 18.04
C ARG A 94 -16.70 -1.41 18.61
N ASN A 95 -16.89 -1.08 19.86
CA ASN A 95 -16.14 -0.07 20.61
C ASN A 95 -15.78 -0.62 22.01
N PRO A 96 -14.76 -1.48 22.11
CA PRO A 96 -14.33 -2.06 23.41
C PRO A 96 -13.96 -1.02 24.46
N GLY A 97 -13.46 0.15 24.02
CA GLY A 97 -13.11 1.29 24.87
C GLY A 97 -14.27 2.20 25.28
N TYR A 98 -15.52 1.81 24.98
CA TYR A 98 -16.66 2.65 25.33
C TYR A 98 -16.79 2.90 26.84
N SER A 99 -16.83 4.17 27.20
CA SER A 99 -17.13 4.65 28.55
C SER A 99 -18.08 5.85 28.49
N ARG A 100 -19.01 5.93 29.43
CA ARG A 100 -19.91 7.08 29.54
C ARG A 100 -19.19 8.36 29.96
N PHE A 101 -18.01 8.24 30.52
CA PHE A 101 -17.25 9.34 31.14
C PHE A 101 -16.11 9.84 30.26
N THR A 102 -15.81 9.16 29.16
CA THR A 102 -14.76 9.55 28.21
C THR A 102 -15.34 10.04 26.90
N GLN A 103 -14.58 10.86 26.20
CA GLN A 103 -14.95 11.33 24.88
C GLN A 103 -15.00 10.16 23.89
N GLN A 104 -16.14 10.03 23.22
CA GLN A 104 -16.38 9.02 22.18
C GLN A 104 -16.60 9.71 20.85
N LEU A 105 -16.11 9.13 19.77
CA LEU A 105 -16.32 9.65 18.43
C LEU A 105 -17.79 9.48 18.02
N PHE A 106 -18.46 10.60 17.74
CA PHE A 106 -19.86 10.60 17.24
C PHE A 106 -19.93 10.77 15.72
N ILE A 107 -19.21 11.76 15.19
CA ILE A 107 -19.09 12.01 13.73
C ILE A 107 -17.67 12.42 13.43
N SER A 108 -17.06 11.81 12.40
CA SER A 108 -15.74 12.17 11.91
C SER A 108 -15.81 13.02 10.63
N GLN A 109 -14.75 13.76 10.38
CA GLN A 109 -14.45 14.41 9.10
C GLN A 109 -15.53 15.40 8.62
N LEU A 110 -15.96 16.30 9.51
CA LEU A 110 -16.76 17.46 9.11
C LEU A 110 -15.88 18.45 8.33
N SER A 111 -16.44 18.98 7.25
CA SER A 111 -15.80 20.09 6.51
C SER A 111 -15.81 21.37 7.33
N ASP A 112 -14.95 22.34 6.99
CA ASP A 112 -14.97 23.68 7.59
C ASP A 112 -16.35 24.34 7.49
N LYS A 113 -17.05 24.12 6.38
CA LYS A 113 -18.41 24.67 6.15
C LYS A 113 -19.43 24.06 7.13
N ASP A 114 -19.49 22.74 7.22
CA ASP A 114 -20.43 22.04 8.09
C ASP A 114 -20.13 22.33 9.57
N PHE A 115 -18.84 22.36 9.91
CA PHE A 115 -18.39 22.73 11.25
C PHE A 115 -18.77 24.15 11.63
N SER A 116 -18.60 25.12 10.74
CA SER A 116 -18.97 26.53 11.01
C SER A 116 -20.44 26.71 11.34
N VAL A 117 -21.33 25.93 10.71
CA VAL A 117 -22.76 25.92 11.01
C VAL A 117 -23.01 25.33 12.40
N PHE A 118 -22.39 24.18 12.70
CA PHE A 118 -22.54 23.51 13.97
C PHE A 118 -21.97 24.32 15.14
N GLN A 119 -20.78 24.93 14.95
CA GLN A 119 -20.07 25.70 15.98
C GLN A 119 -20.93 26.83 16.54
N LYS A 120 -21.71 27.52 15.72
CA LYS A 120 -22.61 28.61 16.15
C LYS A 120 -23.67 28.12 17.14
N LYS A 121 -24.04 26.87 17.12
CA LYS A 121 -25.08 26.23 17.94
C LYS A 121 -24.51 25.28 19.02
N MET A 122 -23.20 25.06 19.05
CA MET A 122 -22.54 24.06 19.92
C MET A 122 -22.85 24.29 21.40
N PHE A 123 -23.03 25.55 21.85
CA PHE A 123 -23.38 25.90 23.24
C PHE A 123 -24.73 25.32 23.68
N ARG A 124 -25.62 24.95 22.74
CA ARG A 124 -26.92 24.30 22.99
C ARG A 124 -26.82 22.78 23.16
N PHE A 125 -25.67 22.19 22.89
CA PHE A 125 -25.46 20.76 22.88
C PHE A 125 -24.40 20.36 23.94
N PRO A 126 -24.73 20.46 25.24
CA PRO A 126 -23.79 20.09 26.31
C PRO A 126 -23.39 18.62 26.17
N GLY A 127 -22.10 18.35 26.47
CA GLY A 127 -21.52 17.00 26.33
C GLY A 127 -21.00 16.68 24.93
N PHE A 128 -21.22 17.55 23.95
CA PHE A 128 -20.56 17.44 22.63
C PHE A 128 -19.34 18.38 22.55
N TYR A 129 -18.27 17.85 21.97
CA TYR A 129 -16.99 18.52 21.86
C TYR A 129 -16.47 18.41 20.42
N VAL A 130 -15.64 19.35 20.02
CA VAL A 130 -14.98 19.35 18.74
C VAL A 130 -13.52 19.00 18.92
N GLN A 131 -13.08 18.05 18.14
CA GLN A 131 -11.67 17.69 18.02
C GLN A 131 -11.18 18.04 16.63
N LYS A 132 -10.21 18.96 16.54
CA LYS A 132 -9.59 19.30 15.27
C LYS A 132 -8.70 18.14 14.82
N ARG A 133 -8.86 17.75 13.57
CA ARG A 133 -8.03 16.76 12.88
C ARG A 133 -7.60 17.25 11.51
N SER A 134 -6.88 16.46 10.79
CA SER A 134 -6.59 16.69 9.38
C SER A 134 -7.05 15.49 8.55
N VAL A 135 -7.57 15.77 7.36
CA VAL A 135 -7.94 14.77 6.35
C VAL A 135 -6.96 14.87 5.20
N ARG A 136 -6.53 13.72 4.71
CA ARG A 136 -5.66 13.61 3.56
C ARG A 136 -6.37 14.10 2.30
N GLN A 137 -5.66 14.84 1.46
CA GLN A 137 -6.15 15.33 0.18
C GLN A 137 -5.12 15.04 -0.91
N TYR A 138 -5.63 14.66 -2.07
CA TYR A 138 -4.85 14.38 -3.26
C TYR A 138 -5.09 15.49 -4.28
N GLN A 139 -4.01 16.15 -4.69
CA GLN A 139 -4.10 17.31 -5.59
C GLN A 139 -4.58 16.90 -6.98
N TYR A 140 -4.16 15.72 -7.45
CA TYR A 140 -4.42 15.24 -8.81
C TYR A 140 -5.11 13.88 -8.78
N PRO A 141 -5.91 13.54 -9.84
CA PRO A 141 -6.60 12.25 -9.96
C PRO A 141 -5.66 11.14 -10.51
N MET A 142 -4.42 11.09 -10.05
CA MET A 142 -3.39 10.21 -10.59
C MET A 142 -2.54 9.57 -9.49
N ALA A 143 -1.70 8.60 -9.89
CA ALA A 143 -0.72 7.92 -9.04
C ALA A 143 -1.33 7.17 -7.84
N ALA A 144 -2.58 6.73 -7.93
CA ALA A 144 -3.30 6.11 -6.81
C ALA A 144 -2.55 4.94 -6.18
N HIS A 145 -1.94 4.07 -7.00
CA HIS A 145 -1.22 2.89 -6.53
C HIS A 145 0.14 3.22 -5.89
N VAL A 146 0.77 4.32 -6.31
CA VAL A 146 2.03 4.81 -5.74
C VAL A 146 1.75 5.54 -4.44
N LEU A 147 0.86 6.53 -4.48
CA LEU A 147 0.52 7.36 -3.32
C LEU A 147 -0.13 6.53 -2.22
N GLY A 148 -1.05 5.66 -2.61
CA GLY A 148 -1.83 4.88 -1.65
C GLY A 148 -2.93 5.70 -0.98
N ASP A 149 -3.43 5.19 0.16
CA ASP A 149 -4.54 5.80 0.87
C ASP A 149 -4.42 5.63 2.38
N VAL A 150 -5.15 6.46 3.10
CA VAL A 150 -5.22 6.48 4.56
C VAL A 150 -6.64 6.11 5.00
N ALA A 151 -6.74 5.25 6.00
CA ALA A 151 -8.02 4.85 6.59
C ALA A 151 -7.93 4.73 8.10
N GLU A 152 -9.08 4.55 8.73
CA GLU A 152 -9.17 4.26 10.15
C GLU A 152 -8.42 2.95 10.49
N ALA A 153 -7.68 2.97 11.59
CA ALA A 153 -6.95 1.81 12.09
C ALA A 153 -7.92 0.69 12.44
N SER A 154 -7.64 -0.51 11.94
CA SER A 154 -8.40 -1.71 12.28
C SER A 154 -7.98 -2.26 13.64
N PRO A 155 -8.77 -3.15 14.27
CA PRO A 155 -8.34 -3.82 15.50
C PRO A 155 -6.96 -4.50 15.38
N ALA A 156 -6.65 -5.09 14.24
CA ALA A 156 -5.34 -5.71 13.99
C ALA A 156 -4.20 -4.68 13.96
N ASP A 157 -4.42 -3.49 13.35
CA ASP A 157 -3.40 -2.42 13.36
C ASP A 157 -3.14 -1.91 14.79
N ILE A 158 -4.18 -1.88 15.64
CA ILE A 158 -4.07 -1.45 17.04
C ILE A 158 -3.34 -2.49 17.88
N GLU A 159 -3.54 -3.78 17.61
CA GLU A 159 -2.82 -4.86 18.27
C GLU A 159 -1.33 -4.90 17.88
N GLU A 160 -1.00 -4.49 16.64
CA GLU A 160 0.36 -4.49 16.12
C GLU A 160 1.19 -3.29 16.63
N ASP A 161 0.58 -2.12 16.83
CA ASP A 161 1.29 -0.89 17.25
C ASP A 161 0.44 -0.11 18.27
N ASP A 162 0.90 -0.05 19.52
CA ASP A 162 0.30 0.68 20.65
C ASP A 162 0.12 2.19 20.41
N TYR A 163 0.72 2.74 19.35
CA TYR A 163 0.51 4.12 18.94
C TYR A 163 -0.95 4.40 18.57
N TYR A 164 -1.64 3.39 18.01
CA TYR A 164 -3.00 3.56 17.49
C TYR A 164 -4.06 3.29 18.53
N GLN A 165 -5.12 4.07 18.43
CA GLN A 165 -6.34 3.92 19.20
C GLN A 165 -7.55 3.88 18.25
N PRO A 166 -8.71 3.35 18.67
CA PRO A 166 -9.92 3.39 17.85
C PRO A 166 -10.23 4.81 17.38
N GLY A 167 -10.45 4.95 16.06
CA GLY A 167 -10.67 6.24 15.40
C GLY A 167 -9.40 6.95 14.91
N ASP A 168 -8.21 6.38 15.10
CA ASP A 168 -6.99 6.87 14.47
C ASP A 168 -6.90 6.49 13.00
N TYR A 169 -6.06 7.20 12.26
CA TYR A 169 -5.84 6.96 10.84
C TYR A 169 -4.45 6.40 10.59
N ILE A 170 -4.35 5.43 9.67
CA ILE A 170 -3.12 4.75 9.27
C ILE A 170 -3.07 4.60 7.74
N GLY A 171 -1.89 4.66 7.15
CA GLY A 171 -1.67 4.35 5.74
C GLY A 171 -1.96 2.89 5.43
N LYS A 172 -2.81 2.62 4.43
CA LYS A 172 -3.26 1.27 4.06
C LYS A 172 -2.57 0.71 2.83
N SER A 173 -2.11 1.57 1.95
CA SER A 173 -1.47 1.17 0.68
C SER A 173 -0.41 2.17 0.24
N GLY A 174 0.34 1.83 -0.80
CA GLY A 174 1.33 2.71 -1.42
C GLY A 174 2.38 3.25 -0.44
N VAL A 175 2.91 4.42 -0.74
CA VAL A 175 3.89 5.13 0.10
C VAL A 175 3.30 5.57 1.45
N GLU A 176 1.99 5.82 1.52
CA GLU A 176 1.30 6.12 2.77
C GLU A 176 1.47 4.99 3.80
N ARG A 177 1.43 3.72 3.37
CA ARG A 177 1.68 2.57 4.23
C ARG A 177 3.16 2.36 4.49
N ARG A 178 3.98 2.49 3.45
CA ARG A 178 5.42 2.18 3.56
C ARG A 178 6.15 3.14 4.48
N TYR A 179 5.81 4.42 4.40
CA TYR A 179 6.41 5.50 5.18
C TYR A 179 5.48 6.00 6.30
N GLU A 180 4.62 5.12 6.81
CA GLU A 180 3.66 5.47 7.86
C GLU A 180 4.30 6.14 9.07
N LYS A 181 5.41 5.58 9.58
CA LYS A 181 6.10 6.09 10.78
C LYS A 181 6.68 7.48 10.58
N GLU A 182 7.21 7.75 9.38
CA GLU A 182 7.75 9.04 9.02
C GLU A 182 6.66 10.07 8.78
N LEU A 183 5.58 9.65 8.11
CA LEU A 183 4.48 10.54 7.70
C LEU A 183 3.52 10.87 8.84
N ARG A 184 3.26 9.95 9.78
CA ARG A 184 2.20 10.10 10.80
C ARG A 184 2.53 11.16 11.87
N GLY A 185 3.83 11.41 12.15
CA GLY A 185 4.28 12.26 13.25
C GLY A 185 4.05 11.64 14.63
N GLU A 186 4.16 12.43 15.68
CA GLU A 186 4.00 12.00 17.06
C GLU A 186 2.85 12.74 17.74
N LYS A 187 1.95 12.01 18.40
CA LYS A 187 0.82 12.62 19.13
C LYS A 187 1.29 13.43 20.31
N GLY A 188 0.69 14.58 20.49
CA GLY A 188 0.80 15.37 21.73
C GLY A 188 -0.26 14.98 22.75
N ILE A 189 -0.02 15.32 23.99
CA ILE A 189 -0.95 15.12 25.11
C ILE A 189 -1.03 16.40 25.92
N GLN A 190 -2.23 16.93 26.10
CA GLN A 190 -2.54 17.97 27.07
C GLN A 190 -3.26 17.37 28.28
N ILE A 191 -2.79 17.68 29.48
CA ILE A 191 -3.43 17.24 30.72
C ILE A 191 -4.22 18.40 31.28
N LEU A 192 -5.55 18.28 31.22
CA LEU A 192 -6.49 19.29 31.70
C LEU A 192 -7.09 18.86 33.03
N LEU A 193 -7.21 19.83 33.96
CA LEU A 193 -7.95 19.65 35.23
C LEU A 193 -9.45 19.77 35.00
N ARG A 194 -10.22 18.91 35.66
CA ARG A 194 -11.68 19.00 35.71
C ARG A 194 -12.16 19.18 37.14
N ASP A 195 -13.24 19.93 37.31
CA ASP A 195 -13.97 20.01 38.55
C ASP A 195 -14.85 18.76 38.79
N ALA A 196 -15.50 18.70 39.93
CA ALA A 196 -16.41 17.61 40.31
C ALA A 196 -17.62 17.48 39.33
N HIS A 197 -17.90 18.48 38.54
CA HIS A 197 -18.96 18.52 37.52
C HIS A 197 -18.44 18.19 36.12
N GLY A 198 -17.13 17.87 35.97
CA GLY A 198 -16.51 17.52 34.70
C GLY A 198 -16.05 18.72 33.86
N ARG A 199 -16.18 19.98 34.35
CA ARG A 199 -15.82 21.18 33.61
C ARG A 199 -14.32 21.41 33.68
N VAL A 200 -13.70 21.73 32.54
CA VAL A 200 -12.28 22.03 32.43
C VAL A 200 -11.98 23.34 33.15
N GLN A 201 -11.09 23.31 34.14
CA GLN A 201 -10.66 24.45 34.96
C GLN A 201 -9.35 25.08 34.45
N GLY A 202 -8.55 24.30 33.70
CA GLY A 202 -7.27 24.75 33.17
C GLY A 202 -6.31 23.61 32.87
N ARG A 203 -5.05 23.93 32.60
CA ARG A 203 -3.99 22.93 32.41
C ARG A 203 -3.44 22.48 33.78
N TYR A 204 -3.19 21.17 33.89
CA TYR A 204 -2.55 20.65 35.08
C TYR A 204 -1.11 21.15 35.19
N LYS A 205 -0.72 21.63 36.40
CA LYS A 205 0.61 22.22 36.67
C LYS A 205 1.07 23.22 35.57
N ASN A 206 0.16 24.08 35.13
CA ASN A 206 0.40 25.07 34.07
C ASN A 206 0.93 24.47 32.73
N GLY A 207 0.73 23.15 32.51
CA GLY A 207 1.15 22.46 31.30
C GLY A 207 2.58 21.89 31.32
N GLU A 208 3.23 21.80 32.48
CA GLU A 208 4.58 21.23 32.64
C GLU A 208 4.68 19.76 32.14
N LEU A 209 3.56 19.02 32.20
CA LEU A 209 3.47 17.62 31.75
C LEU A 209 2.83 17.48 30.37
N ASP A 210 2.56 18.59 29.69
CA ASP A 210 2.04 18.56 28.33
C ASP A 210 3.17 18.20 27.35
N HIS A 211 2.86 17.34 26.40
CA HIS A 211 3.73 17.00 25.27
C HIS A 211 3.10 17.58 24.01
N ARG A 212 3.83 18.40 23.26
CA ARG A 212 3.35 18.95 21.98
C ARG A 212 3.38 17.87 20.91
N ALA A 213 2.39 17.90 20.01
CA ALA A 213 2.41 17.07 18.83
C ALA A 213 3.59 17.45 17.92
N VAL A 214 4.28 16.43 17.38
CA VAL A 214 5.37 16.63 16.41
C VAL A 214 4.83 16.29 15.02
N PRO A 215 4.83 17.22 14.07
CA PRO A 215 4.38 16.96 12.70
C PRO A 215 5.17 15.84 12.04
N GLY A 216 4.52 15.10 11.16
CA GLY A 216 5.19 14.11 10.32
C GLY A 216 6.16 14.75 9.33
N LYS A 217 7.15 13.97 8.89
CA LYS A 217 8.14 14.40 7.91
C LYS A 217 7.54 14.43 6.52
N ASN A 218 7.86 15.46 5.73
CA ASN A 218 7.51 15.50 4.32
C ASN A 218 8.30 14.43 3.54
N LEU A 219 7.68 13.90 2.49
CA LEU A 219 8.28 12.89 1.62
C LEU A 219 8.35 13.44 0.19
N THR A 220 9.54 13.37 -0.42
CA THR A 220 9.74 13.64 -1.84
C THR A 220 9.93 12.31 -2.56
N LEU A 221 9.10 12.07 -3.57
CA LEU A 221 9.15 10.86 -4.40
C LEU A 221 10.08 11.08 -5.59
N SER A 222 10.62 10.00 -6.14
CA SER A 222 11.34 10.00 -7.42
C SER A 222 10.41 10.17 -8.63
N ILE A 223 9.10 9.99 -8.46
CA ILE A 223 8.08 10.13 -9.51
C ILE A 223 8.09 11.54 -10.09
N ASP A 224 8.07 11.63 -11.42
CA ASP A 224 7.76 12.84 -12.18
C ASP A 224 6.24 12.88 -12.44
N ALA A 225 5.59 13.88 -11.86
CA ALA A 225 4.13 14.01 -11.94
C ALA A 225 3.62 14.16 -13.38
N SER A 226 4.38 14.82 -14.25
CA SER A 226 3.98 15.03 -15.65
C SER A 226 4.11 13.75 -16.47
N LEU A 227 5.18 12.98 -16.22
CA LEU A 227 5.38 11.67 -16.85
C LEU A 227 4.34 10.66 -16.36
N GLN A 228 4.01 10.67 -15.07
CA GLN A 228 2.97 9.84 -14.48
C GLN A 228 1.60 10.12 -15.11
N GLU A 229 1.23 11.40 -15.23
CA GLU A 229 -0.03 11.82 -15.85
C GLU A 229 -0.10 11.39 -17.32
N LEU A 230 0.99 11.56 -18.06
CA LEU A 230 1.09 11.09 -19.46
C LEU A 230 0.89 9.57 -19.55
N GLY A 231 1.57 8.81 -18.69
CA GLY A 231 1.47 7.36 -18.65
C GLY A 231 0.05 6.88 -18.34
N GLU A 232 -0.63 7.50 -17.37
CA GLU A 232 -2.02 7.17 -17.04
C GLU A 232 -2.98 7.45 -18.19
N ARG A 233 -2.82 8.59 -18.86
CA ARG A 233 -3.61 8.95 -20.04
C ARG A 233 -3.38 7.97 -21.20
N LEU A 234 -2.14 7.53 -21.44
CA LEU A 234 -1.82 6.53 -22.46
C LEU A 234 -2.42 5.16 -22.16
N MET A 235 -2.70 4.88 -20.89
CA MET A 235 -3.28 3.62 -20.44
C MET A 235 -4.81 3.66 -20.32
N GLU A 236 -5.47 4.76 -20.63
CA GLU A 236 -6.93 4.82 -20.65
C GLU A 236 -7.53 3.73 -21.54
N GLY A 237 -8.53 3.02 -21.03
CA GLY A 237 -9.21 1.92 -21.72
C GLY A 237 -8.38 0.65 -21.92
N LYS A 238 -7.15 0.58 -21.36
CA LYS A 238 -6.26 -0.58 -21.48
C LYS A 238 -6.06 -1.26 -20.11
N ILE A 239 -5.62 -2.52 -20.15
CA ILE A 239 -5.23 -3.29 -18.95
C ILE A 239 -3.74 -3.56 -19.04
N GLY A 240 -3.00 -3.14 -18.04
CA GLY A 240 -1.56 -3.35 -18.01
C GLY A 240 -0.83 -2.39 -17.08
N SER A 241 0.43 -2.11 -17.40
CA SER A 241 1.31 -1.26 -16.61
C SER A 241 2.31 -0.54 -17.49
N ILE A 242 2.71 0.66 -17.06
CA ILE A 242 3.91 1.37 -17.56
C ILE A 242 4.81 1.60 -16.35
N VAL A 243 6.09 1.26 -16.49
CA VAL A 243 7.15 1.59 -15.54
C VAL A 243 8.22 2.34 -16.33
N ALA A 244 8.84 3.34 -15.73
CA ALA A 244 10.00 4.04 -16.28
C ALA A 244 11.02 4.24 -15.15
N ILE A 245 12.23 3.74 -15.38
CA ILE A 245 13.34 3.80 -14.43
C ILE A 245 14.47 4.63 -15.02
N GLU A 246 15.08 5.50 -14.23
CA GLU A 246 16.32 6.19 -14.57
C GLU A 246 17.50 5.20 -14.43
N PRO A 247 18.17 4.80 -15.53
CA PRO A 247 19.17 3.74 -15.45
C PRO A 247 20.40 4.09 -14.60
N SER A 248 20.70 5.38 -14.48
CA SER A 248 21.89 5.84 -13.76
C SER A 248 21.72 5.84 -12.23
N THR A 249 20.49 5.96 -11.74
CA THR A 249 20.16 6.11 -10.32
C THR A 249 19.30 4.99 -9.76
N GLY A 250 18.54 4.29 -10.63
CA GLY A 250 17.51 3.33 -10.25
C GLY A 250 16.20 3.98 -9.77
N GLU A 251 16.08 5.32 -9.90
CA GLU A 251 14.85 6.03 -9.53
C GLU A 251 13.70 5.69 -10.45
N VAL A 252 12.55 5.35 -9.86
CA VAL A 252 11.31 5.13 -10.63
C VAL A 252 10.68 6.48 -10.92
N LEU A 253 10.68 6.87 -12.20
CA LEU A 253 10.15 8.14 -12.67
C LEU A 253 8.64 8.10 -12.91
N CYS A 254 8.12 6.95 -13.28
CA CYS A 254 6.72 6.71 -13.59
C CYS A 254 6.34 5.28 -13.24
N MET A 255 5.18 5.10 -12.62
CA MET A 255 4.63 3.78 -12.31
C MET A 255 3.12 3.79 -12.44
N VAL A 256 2.62 3.31 -13.56
CA VAL A 256 1.20 3.26 -13.90
C VAL A 256 0.69 1.83 -13.83
N SER A 257 -0.45 1.64 -13.18
CA SER A 257 -1.21 0.39 -13.20
C SER A 257 -2.63 0.69 -13.70
N SER A 258 -3.07 0.04 -14.75
CA SER A 258 -4.39 0.25 -15.35
C SER A 258 -5.19 -1.06 -15.40
N PRO A 259 -6.53 -1.02 -15.17
CA PRO A 259 -7.28 0.17 -14.77
C PRO A 259 -6.89 0.67 -13.39
N SER A 260 -6.91 2.00 -13.24
CA SER A 260 -6.64 2.70 -11.99
C SER A 260 -7.93 3.26 -11.39
N TYR A 261 -7.79 4.07 -10.37
CA TYR A 261 -8.88 4.82 -9.74
C TYR A 261 -8.38 6.21 -9.33
N ASP A 262 -9.31 7.14 -9.16
CA ASP A 262 -8.97 8.47 -8.63
C ASP A 262 -8.68 8.35 -7.11
N PRO A 263 -7.48 8.68 -6.62
CA PRO A 263 -7.14 8.57 -5.20
C PRO A 263 -8.04 9.43 -4.31
N ARG A 264 -8.65 10.51 -4.85
CA ARG A 264 -9.60 11.36 -4.13
C ARG A 264 -10.88 10.61 -3.73
N MET A 265 -11.23 9.50 -4.40
CA MET A 265 -12.32 8.61 -4.00
C MET A 265 -12.06 7.91 -2.66
N MET A 266 -10.77 7.81 -2.26
CA MET A 266 -10.35 7.14 -1.03
C MET A 266 -10.22 8.10 0.15
N VAL A 267 -10.87 9.25 0.09
CA VAL A 267 -10.88 10.28 1.12
C VAL A 267 -12.29 10.45 1.71
N GLY A 268 -12.36 10.80 2.98
CA GLY A 268 -13.59 11.20 3.64
C GLY A 268 -14.58 10.05 3.89
N ARG A 269 -15.82 10.41 4.17
CA ARG A 269 -16.88 9.48 4.58
C ARG A 269 -17.27 8.45 3.52
N GLN A 270 -17.07 8.76 2.23
CA GLN A 270 -17.41 7.88 1.12
C GLN A 270 -16.35 6.79 0.87
N ARG A 271 -15.18 6.88 1.50
CA ARG A 271 -14.06 5.96 1.29
C ARG A 271 -14.48 4.47 1.38
N SER A 272 -15.17 4.08 2.43
CA SER A 272 -15.55 2.68 2.64
C SER A 272 -16.50 2.16 1.55
N LYS A 273 -17.44 3.00 1.08
CA LYS A 273 -18.34 2.68 -0.03
C LYS A 273 -17.56 2.55 -1.33
N ASN A 274 -16.69 3.52 -1.63
CA ASN A 274 -15.88 3.54 -2.84
C ASN A 274 -14.89 2.35 -2.86
N HIS A 275 -14.22 2.07 -1.74
CA HIS A 275 -13.34 0.91 -1.63
C HIS A 275 -14.08 -0.41 -1.90
N ARG A 276 -15.29 -0.59 -1.35
CA ARG A 276 -16.11 -1.78 -1.62
C ARG A 276 -16.44 -1.89 -3.10
N GLN A 277 -16.85 -0.81 -3.73
CA GLN A 277 -17.15 -0.78 -5.17
C GLN A 277 -15.91 -1.14 -6.01
N LEU A 278 -14.75 -0.56 -5.70
CA LEU A 278 -13.49 -0.86 -6.40
C LEU A 278 -13.03 -2.30 -6.17
N SER A 279 -13.19 -2.84 -4.95
CA SER A 279 -12.80 -4.22 -4.62
C SER A 279 -13.65 -5.29 -5.32
N GLN A 280 -14.93 -4.98 -5.59
CA GLN A 280 -15.85 -5.87 -6.30
C GLN A 280 -15.75 -5.76 -7.83
N ASN A 281 -14.99 -4.79 -8.34
CA ASN A 281 -14.82 -4.59 -9.77
C ASN A 281 -13.99 -5.73 -10.39
N VAL A 282 -14.54 -6.36 -11.42
CA VAL A 282 -13.93 -7.52 -12.12
C VAL A 282 -12.55 -7.20 -12.70
N TRP A 283 -12.31 -5.95 -13.07
CA TRP A 283 -11.04 -5.47 -13.62
C TRP A 283 -9.97 -5.18 -12.56
N LYS A 284 -10.30 -5.34 -11.26
CA LYS A 284 -9.39 -5.21 -10.12
C LYS A 284 -8.57 -3.89 -10.13
N PRO A 285 -9.23 -2.72 -10.10
CA PRO A 285 -8.53 -1.43 -10.14
C PRO A 285 -7.63 -1.17 -8.92
N LEU A 286 -7.85 -1.86 -7.79
CA LEU A 286 -6.98 -1.75 -6.60
C LEU A 286 -5.66 -2.53 -6.73
N LEU A 287 -5.52 -3.38 -7.77
CA LEU A 287 -4.30 -4.16 -7.96
C LEU A 287 -3.20 -3.30 -8.60
N ASN A 288 -2.09 -3.11 -7.89
CA ASN A 288 -0.89 -2.50 -8.47
C ASN A 288 -0.18 -3.51 -9.39
N ARG A 289 -0.51 -3.47 -10.68
CA ARG A 289 0.04 -4.41 -11.67
C ARG A 289 1.53 -4.24 -11.88
N SER A 290 2.08 -3.06 -11.64
CA SER A 290 3.51 -2.76 -11.84
C SER A 290 4.40 -3.65 -10.98
N VAL A 291 3.99 -3.90 -9.73
CA VAL A 291 4.78 -4.66 -8.74
C VAL A 291 4.15 -5.99 -8.34
N MET A 292 2.84 -6.19 -8.61
CA MET A 292 2.10 -7.38 -8.19
C MET A 292 1.67 -8.27 -9.37
N GLY A 293 1.52 -7.70 -10.58
CA GLY A 293 1.22 -8.46 -11.78
C GLY A 293 2.40 -9.31 -12.17
N GLN A 294 2.16 -10.56 -12.60
CA GLN A 294 3.20 -11.48 -13.02
C GLN A 294 2.84 -11.97 -14.44
N TYR A 295 3.68 -11.65 -15.40
CA TYR A 295 3.42 -11.88 -16.81
C TYR A 295 4.62 -12.56 -17.47
N PRO A 296 4.39 -13.38 -18.50
CA PRO A 296 5.48 -13.84 -19.37
C PRO A 296 6.11 -12.60 -20.04
N PRO A 297 7.44 -12.40 -19.92
CA PRO A 297 8.12 -11.23 -20.50
C PRO A 297 8.13 -11.23 -22.04
N GLY A 298 7.98 -12.41 -22.64
CA GLY A 298 8.01 -12.55 -24.09
C GLY A 298 9.36 -12.16 -24.68
N SER A 299 9.36 -11.58 -25.86
CA SER A 299 10.59 -11.28 -26.64
C SER A 299 11.53 -10.26 -26.01
N THR A 300 11.10 -9.46 -25.06
CA THR A 300 12.01 -8.59 -24.28
C THR A 300 13.07 -9.41 -23.52
N PHE A 301 12.72 -10.64 -23.14
CA PHE A 301 13.62 -11.57 -22.47
C PHE A 301 14.76 -12.10 -23.35
N LYS A 302 14.71 -11.91 -24.67
CA LYS A 302 15.75 -12.38 -25.59
C LYS A 302 17.08 -11.67 -25.43
N THR A 303 17.08 -10.42 -24.97
CA THR A 303 18.31 -9.68 -24.68
C THR A 303 19.11 -10.36 -23.59
N THR A 304 18.45 -10.75 -22.51
CA THR A 304 19.12 -11.47 -21.38
C THR A 304 19.56 -12.86 -21.79
N GLN A 305 18.80 -13.53 -22.68
CA GLN A 305 19.20 -14.83 -23.22
C GLN A 305 20.47 -14.70 -24.09
N GLY A 306 20.53 -13.69 -24.95
CA GLY A 306 21.71 -13.42 -25.79
C GLY A 306 22.96 -13.19 -24.93
N LEU A 307 22.85 -12.37 -23.89
CA LEU A 307 23.94 -12.12 -22.94
C LEU A 307 24.40 -13.41 -22.24
N THR A 308 23.45 -14.19 -21.74
CA THR A 308 23.72 -15.47 -21.06
C THR A 308 24.44 -16.46 -21.98
N PHE A 309 23.94 -16.64 -23.21
CA PHE A 309 24.53 -17.57 -24.17
C PHE A 309 25.92 -17.14 -24.60
N MET A 310 26.17 -15.84 -24.74
CA MET A 310 27.49 -15.30 -25.04
C MET A 310 28.47 -15.52 -23.86
N SER A 311 28.05 -15.18 -22.64
CA SER A 311 28.87 -15.34 -21.44
C SER A 311 29.24 -16.80 -21.20
N GLU A 312 28.35 -17.73 -21.53
CA GLU A 312 28.60 -19.15 -21.45
C GLU A 312 29.33 -19.72 -22.70
N GLY A 313 29.69 -18.89 -23.67
CA GLY A 313 30.36 -19.34 -24.90
C GLY A 313 29.53 -20.32 -25.74
N ILE A 314 28.23 -20.32 -25.57
CA ILE A 314 27.30 -21.12 -26.40
C ILE A 314 27.17 -20.50 -27.78
N ILE A 315 27.20 -19.17 -27.83
CA ILE A 315 27.19 -18.38 -29.07
C ILE A 315 28.30 -17.33 -29.07
N THR A 316 28.63 -16.86 -30.24
CA THR A 316 29.40 -15.64 -30.50
C THR A 316 28.52 -14.66 -31.28
N GLN A 317 28.98 -13.44 -31.46
CA GLN A 317 28.24 -12.45 -32.29
C GLN A 317 27.99 -12.94 -33.73
N SER A 318 28.86 -13.81 -34.26
CA SER A 318 28.77 -14.36 -35.63
C SER A 318 28.07 -15.73 -35.70
N THR A 319 27.69 -16.30 -34.57
CA THR A 319 26.98 -17.59 -34.55
C THR A 319 25.64 -17.48 -35.29
N MET A 320 25.38 -18.40 -36.20
CA MET A 320 24.17 -18.44 -37.02
C MET A 320 23.39 -19.74 -36.74
N TYR A 321 22.09 -19.63 -36.58
CA TYR A 321 21.22 -20.80 -36.46
C TYR A 321 20.13 -20.79 -37.50
N PRO A 322 19.67 -21.98 -37.95
CA PRO A 322 18.60 -22.10 -38.95
C PRO A 322 17.26 -21.63 -38.36
N CYS A 323 16.45 -20.99 -39.18
CA CYS A 323 15.07 -20.61 -38.85
C CYS A 323 14.20 -20.77 -40.09
N SER A 324 13.56 -21.91 -40.23
CA SER A 324 12.57 -22.20 -41.30
C SER A 324 11.17 -21.93 -40.72
N HIS A 325 10.76 -20.65 -40.71
CA HIS A 325 9.53 -20.17 -40.08
C HIS A 325 9.43 -20.54 -38.57
N GLY A 326 10.58 -20.81 -37.91
CA GLY A 326 10.64 -21.15 -36.49
C GLY A 326 11.74 -22.14 -36.17
N PHE A 327 11.72 -22.59 -34.92
CA PHE A 327 12.52 -23.71 -34.44
C PHE A 327 11.80 -25.01 -34.79
N ASN A 328 12.43 -25.86 -35.56
CA ASN A 328 11.88 -27.15 -35.98
C ASN A 328 12.88 -28.25 -35.68
N PHE A 329 12.62 -29.05 -34.62
CA PHE A 329 13.52 -30.12 -34.24
C PHE A 329 12.79 -31.25 -33.49
N LYS A 330 13.04 -32.51 -33.91
CA LYS A 330 12.46 -33.72 -33.33
C LYS A 330 10.94 -33.65 -33.09
N GLY A 331 10.22 -33.13 -34.08
CA GLY A 331 8.76 -33.06 -34.03
C GLY A 331 8.21 -31.89 -33.22
N LEU A 332 9.09 -31.07 -32.59
CA LEU A 332 8.68 -29.84 -31.91
C LEU A 332 8.81 -28.65 -32.87
N HIS A 333 7.78 -27.82 -32.91
CA HIS A 333 7.73 -26.60 -33.71
C HIS A 333 7.43 -25.42 -32.78
N VAL A 334 8.31 -24.38 -32.80
CA VAL A 334 8.05 -23.05 -32.21
C VAL A 334 8.06 -22.03 -33.33
N GLY A 335 6.90 -21.49 -33.66
CA GLY A 335 6.72 -20.60 -34.80
C GLY A 335 7.55 -19.30 -34.73
N CYS A 336 7.92 -18.76 -35.88
CA CYS A 336 8.55 -17.47 -36.02
C CYS A 336 7.91 -16.71 -37.20
N HIS A 337 7.90 -15.39 -37.13
CA HIS A 337 7.46 -14.59 -38.26
C HIS A 337 8.51 -14.60 -39.41
N GLY A 338 8.09 -14.18 -40.61
CA GLY A 338 8.97 -14.19 -41.80
C GLY A 338 10.12 -13.20 -41.66
N HIS A 339 11.35 -13.69 -41.86
CA HIS A 339 12.59 -12.91 -41.96
C HIS A 339 13.65 -13.73 -42.70
N ALA A 340 14.73 -13.10 -43.13
CA ALA A 340 15.90 -13.80 -43.67
C ALA A 340 16.50 -14.74 -42.62
N ALA A 341 17.03 -15.89 -43.05
CA ALA A 341 17.69 -16.86 -42.19
C ALA A 341 18.79 -17.62 -42.99
N PRO A 342 19.90 -18.04 -42.34
CA PRO A 342 20.22 -17.86 -40.92
C PRO A 342 20.65 -16.42 -40.59
N LEU A 343 20.50 -16.01 -39.31
CA LEU A 343 20.89 -14.66 -38.83
C LEU A 343 21.89 -14.77 -37.69
N PRO A 344 22.88 -13.85 -37.61
CA PRO A 344 23.71 -13.69 -36.40
C PRO A 344 22.96 -12.97 -35.31
N LEU A 345 23.54 -12.86 -34.09
CA LEU A 345 22.87 -12.42 -32.85
C LEU A 345 22.13 -11.09 -32.99
N VAL A 346 22.80 -10.03 -33.45
CA VAL A 346 22.19 -8.67 -33.52
C VAL A 346 21.00 -8.62 -34.49
N PRO A 347 21.10 -9.10 -35.74
CA PRO A 347 19.92 -9.27 -36.60
C PRO A 347 18.85 -10.20 -36.03
N ALA A 348 19.21 -11.28 -35.30
CA ALA A 348 18.24 -12.16 -34.65
C ALA A 348 17.46 -11.46 -33.53
N LEU A 349 18.11 -10.54 -32.81
CA LEU A 349 17.44 -9.65 -31.82
C LEU A 349 16.51 -8.65 -32.53
N SER A 350 17.01 -7.92 -33.54
CA SER A 350 16.21 -6.89 -34.21
C SER A 350 14.99 -7.44 -34.95
N THR A 351 15.08 -8.65 -35.48
CA THR A 351 13.94 -9.38 -36.08
C THR A 351 13.19 -10.23 -35.08
N SER A 352 13.59 -10.26 -33.82
CA SER A 352 12.97 -11.08 -32.77
C SER A 352 12.85 -12.57 -33.17
N CYS A 353 13.90 -13.15 -33.74
CA CYS A 353 13.89 -14.53 -34.25
C CYS A 353 13.73 -15.56 -33.09
N ASN A 354 12.60 -16.26 -33.04
CA ASN A 354 12.38 -17.33 -32.07
C ASN A 354 13.33 -18.52 -32.28
N GLY A 355 13.56 -18.89 -33.55
CA GLY A 355 14.45 -20.01 -33.89
C GLY A 355 15.85 -19.86 -33.30
N PHE A 356 16.45 -18.67 -33.44
CA PHE A 356 17.79 -18.41 -32.91
C PHE A 356 17.90 -18.65 -31.38
N PHE A 357 16.97 -18.08 -30.60
CA PHE A 357 17.02 -18.21 -29.15
C PHE A 357 16.64 -19.60 -28.66
N CYS A 358 15.74 -20.30 -29.36
CA CYS A 358 15.45 -21.71 -29.09
C CYS A 358 16.69 -22.59 -29.28
N TRP A 359 17.43 -22.40 -30.39
CA TRP A 359 18.69 -23.15 -30.60
C TRP A 359 19.74 -22.81 -29.52
N GLY A 360 19.89 -21.55 -29.14
CA GLY A 360 20.80 -21.16 -28.06
C GLY A 360 20.49 -21.88 -26.75
N LEU A 361 19.23 -21.87 -26.30
CA LEU A 361 18.83 -22.58 -25.10
C LEU A 361 19.01 -24.10 -25.23
N TYR A 362 18.60 -24.66 -26.35
CA TYR A 362 18.74 -26.09 -26.61
C TYR A 362 20.21 -26.55 -26.46
N TYR A 363 21.15 -25.82 -27.08
CA TYR A 363 22.57 -26.15 -26.99
C TYR A 363 23.14 -25.88 -25.59
N MET A 364 22.67 -24.89 -24.87
CA MET A 364 23.09 -24.65 -23.49
C MET A 364 22.64 -25.78 -22.57
N ILE A 365 21.34 -26.05 -22.50
CA ILE A 365 20.78 -27.00 -21.53
C ILE A 365 21.23 -28.46 -21.80
N ASN A 366 21.40 -28.83 -23.05
CA ASN A 366 21.81 -30.19 -23.41
C ASN A 366 23.36 -30.37 -23.47
N ASN A 367 24.14 -29.36 -23.11
CA ASN A 367 25.60 -29.45 -23.11
C ASN A 367 26.13 -30.16 -21.84
N THR A 368 25.82 -31.45 -21.71
CA THR A 368 26.25 -32.26 -20.57
C THR A 368 27.76 -32.41 -20.48
N LYS A 369 28.51 -32.22 -21.59
CA LYS A 369 29.97 -32.20 -21.55
C LYS A 369 30.52 -31.01 -20.74
N LYS A 370 29.88 -29.85 -20.86
CA LYS A 370 30.28 -28.63 -20.13
C LYS A 370 29.74 -28.63 -18.71
N TYR A 371 28.47 -28.96 -18.51
CA TYR A 371 27.79 -28.79 -17.23
C TYR A 371 27.65 -30.09 -16.39
N GLY A 372 28.00 -31.24 -16.95
CA GLY A 372 27.84 -32.54 -16.28
C GLY A 372 26.40 -33.10 -16.36
N SER A 373 25.38 -32.26 -16.25
CA SER A 373 23.97 -32.64 -16.33
C SER A 373 23.10 -31.51 -16.87
N VAL A 374 21.86 -31.85 -17.30
CA VAL A 374 20.85 -30.85 -17.71
C VAL A 374 20.41 -30.01 -16.51
N GLN A 375 20.37 -30.58 -15.30
CA GLN A 375 20.06 -29.89 -14.06
C GLN A 375 21.08 -28.80 -13.75
N ASN A 376 22.35 -29.09 -13.87
CA ASN A 376 23.41 -28.10 -13.65
C ASN A 376 23.37 -26.99 -14.69
N ALA A 377 23.15 -27.33 -15.97
CA ALA A 377 22.98 -26.34 -17.04
C ALA A 377 21.80 -25.39 -16.75
N MET A 378 20.67 -25.94 -16.29
CA MET A 378 19.51 -25.16 -15.92
C MET A 378 19.77 -24.24 -14.70
N ASN A 379 20.48 -24.73 -13.70
CA ASN A 379 20.84 -23.91 -12.55
C ASN A 379 21.80 -22.79 -12.95
N THR A 380 22.78 -23.06 -13.80
CA THR A 380 23.66 -22.02 -14.38
C THR A 380 22.86 -20.96 -15.12
N TRP A 381 21.94 -21.38 -16.00
CA TRP A 381 21.05 -20.45 -16.70
C TRP A 381 20.24 -19.60 -15.71
N ARG A 382 19.66 -20.23 -14.68
CA ARG A 382 18.91 -19.53 -13.64
C ARG A 382 19.74 -18.52 -12.86
N ASP A 383 20.99 -18.86 -12.56
CA ASP A 383 21.91 -17.98 -11.82
C ASP A 383 22.18 -16.68 -12.60
N TYR A 384 22.31 -16.75 -13.93
CA TYR A 384 22.34 -15.56 -14.79
C TYR A 384 21.05 -14.74 -14.69
N MET A 385 19.88 -15.39 -14.76
CA MET A 385 18.61 -14.69 -14.66
C MET A 385 18.47 -13.99 -13.29
N VAL A 386 18.87 -14.66 -12.23
CA VAL A 386 18.86 -14.11 -10.87
C VAL A 386 19.84 -12.93 -10.73
N SER A 387 21.04 -13.04 -11.32
CA SER A 387 22.04 -11.95 -11.29
C SER A 387 21.59 -10.69 -12.04
N MET A 388 20.65 -10.84 -12.99
CA MET A 388 20.02 -9.72 -13.71
C MET A 388 18.77 -9.16 -13.03
N GLY A 389 18.43 -9.58 -11.80
CA GLY A 389 17.30 -9.03 -11.06
C GLY A 389 16.00 -9.85 -11.14
N PHE A 390 15.98 -10.99 -11.84
CA PHE A 390 14.74 -11.75 -12.02
C PHE A 390 14.54 -12.85 -10.96
N GLY A 391 13.30 -13.12 -10.61
CA GLY A 391 12.95 -14.23 -9.73
C GLY A 391 13.06 -13.95 -8.23
N TYR A 392 13.37 -12.73 -7.81
CA TYR A 392 13.32 -12.25 -6.43
C TYR A 392 12.75 -10.82 -6.35
N ARG A 393 12.49 -10.33 -5.15
CA ARG A 393 12.02 -8.95 -4.95
C ARG A 393 13.18 -7.99 -5.12
N LEU A 394 12.99 -6.95 -5.91
CA LEU A 394 13.98 -5.89 -6.14
C LEU A 394 14.14 -4.97 -4.91
N GLY A 395 13.15 -4.99 -4.01
CA GLY A 395 13.18 -4.21 -2.78
C GLY A 395 12.64 -2.79 -2.93
N ILE A 396 11.73 -2.59 -3.89
CA ILE A 396 11.06 -1.30 -4.02
C ILE A 396 10.32 -0.94 -2.73
N ASP A 397 10.29 0.33 -2.41
CA ASP A 397 9.63 0.91 -1.25
C ASP A 397 8.09 1.00 -1.38
N LEU A 398 7.49 0.02 -2.04
CA LEU A 398 6.04 -0.17 -2.12
C LEU A 398 5.64 -1.55 -1.57
N PRO A 399 4.50 -1.64 -0.87
CA PRO A 399 4.03 -2.90 -0.34
C PRO A 399 3.52 -3.83 -1.45
N GLY A 400 3.67 -5.15 -1.21
CA GLY A 400 3.06 -6.16 -2.06
C GLY A 400 3.87 -6.62 -3.25
N GLU A 401 5.12 -6.19 -3.40
CA GLU A 401 6.02 -6.62 -4.48
C GLU A 401 6.08 -8.14 -4.59
N LYS A 402 5.92 -8.66 -5.81
CA LYS A 402 6.05 -10.07 -6.16
C LYS A 402 7.41 -10.36 -6.76
N ARG A 403 7.94 -11.55 -6.46
CA ARG A 403 9.26 -11.97 -6.91
C ARG A 403 9.31 -12.45 -8.36
N GLY A 404 8.14 -12.61 -9.02
CA GLY A 404 8.09 -13.34 -10.29
C GLY A 404 8.36 -14.85 -10.11
N LEU A 405 8.59 -15.52 -11.22
CA LEU A 405 8.97 -16.94 -11.26
C LEU A 405 10.07 -17.14 -12.32
N ILE A 406 11.26 -17.51 -11.87
CA ILE A 406 12.31 -18.08 -12.70
C ILE A 406 12.49 -19.54 -12.23
N PRO A 407 12.14 -20.52 -13.07
CA PRO A 407 12.19 -21.92 -12.69
C PRO A 407 13.66 -22.38 -12.48
N ASN A 408 13.84 -23.40 -11.66
CA ASN A 408 15.12 -24.09 -11.41
C ASN A 408 15.00 -25.56 -11.81
N ALA A 409 16.11 -26.29 -11.72
CA ALA A 409 16.13 -27.70 -12.04
C ALA A 409 15.14 -28.53 -11.19
N GLN A 410 15.01 -28.25 -9.88
CA GLN A 410 14.08 -28.94 -8.99
C GLN A 410 12.61 -28.73 -9.40
N PHE A 411 12.28 -27.55 -9.91
CA PHE A 411 10.94 -27.28 -10.42
C PHE A 411 10.58 -28.24 -11.56
N TYR A 412 11.50 -28.42 -12.51
CA TYR A 412 11.29 -29.33 -13.64
C TYR A 412 11.41 -30.81 -13.26
N ASP A 413 12.32 -31.16 -12.35
CA ASP A 413 12.42 -32.52 -11.83
C ASP A 413 11.11 -32.95 -11.17
N LYS A 414 10.48 -32.07 -10.42
CA LYS A 414 9.16 -32.32 -9.81
C LYS A 414 8.05 -32.41 -10.87
N ALA A 415 8.04 -31.50 -11.83
CA ALA A 415 6.99 -31.45 -12.87
C ALA A 415 7.05 -32.63 -13.83
N TYR A 416 8.26 -33.06 -14.21
CA TYR A 416 8.52 -34.11 -15.23
C TYR A 416 9.15 -35.38 -14.67
N LYS A 417 9.16 -35.55 -13.33
CA LYS A 417 9.73 -36.73 -12.63
C LYS A 417 11.18 -37.03 -13.04
N GLY A 418 11.97 -35.97 -13.24
CA GLY A 418 13.38 -36.04 -13.66
C GLY A 418 13.59 -36.32 -15.17
N SER A 419 12.54 -36.53 -15.95
CA SER A 419 12.61 -36.83 -17.39
C SER A 419 12.32 -35.58 -18.22
N TRP A 420 13.30 -34.68 -18.33
CA TRP A 420 13.21 -33.44 -19.13
C TRP A 420 14.56 -33.05 -19.72
N ASN A 421 14.54 -32.20 -20.72
CA ASN A 421 15.72 -31.68 -21.40
C ASN A 421 15.43 -30.31 -22.04
N GLY A 422 16.36 -29.75 -22.78
CA GLY A 422 16.23 -28.44 -23.41
C GLY A 422 15.02 -28.30 -24.36
N LEU A 423 14.52 -29.39 -24.95
CA LEU A 423 13.30 -29.34 -25.78
C LEU A 423 12.04 -29.20 -24.92
N THR A 424 12.00 -29.86 -23.77
CA THR A 424 10.86 -29.83 -22.85
C THR A 424 10.58 -28.40 -22.36
N ILE A 425 11.62 -27.60 -22.16
CA ILE A 425 11.57 -26.28 -21.57
C ILE A 425 11.85 -25.14 -22.58
N ILE A 426 11.80 -25.44 -23.88
CA ILE A 426 12.28 -24.54 -24.94
C ILE A 426 11.62 -23.16 -24.91
N SER A 427 10.36 -23.06 -24.46
CA SER A 427 9.58 -21.83 -24.41
C SER A 427 10.20 -20.73 -23.54
N ILE A 428 10.99 -21.11 -22.52
CA ILE A 428 11.63 -20.11 -21.66
C ILE A 428 12.66 -19.27 -22.41
N SER A 429 13.24 -19.78 -23.50
CA SER A 429 14.18 -19.06 -24.35
C SER A 429 13.62 -17.78 -24.99
N ILE A 430 12.31 -17.72 -25.13
CA ILE A 430 11.57 -16.60 -25.71
C ILE A 430 10.69 -15.88 -24.69
N GLY A 431 10.99 -16.08 -23.40
CA GLY A 431 10.28 -15.44 -22.31
C GLY A 431 8.83 -15.89 -22.15
N GLN A 432 8.54 -17.15 -22.48
CA GLN A 432 7.24 -17.79 -22.31
C GLN A 432 7.37 -19.05 -21.44
N GLY A 433 6.35 -19.88 -21.41
CA GLY A 433 6.31 -21.06 -20.53
C GLY A 433 6.15 -20.64 -19.06
N GLU A 434 7.02 -21.14 -18.20
CA GLU A 434 6.91 -20.96 -16.75
C GLU A 434 7.55 -19.65 -16.26
N VAL A 435 8.23 -18.88 -17.12
CA VAL A 435 8.84 -17.60 -16.73
C VAL A 435 7.76 -16.54 -16.55
N LEU A 436 7.72 -15.98 -15.35
CA LEU A 436 6.80 -14.89 -15.00
C LEU A 436 7.58 -13.76 -14.31
N LEU A 437 7.43 -12.54 -14.80
CA LEU A 437 8.08 -11.34 -14.26
C LEU A 437 7.05 -10.26 -13.96
N THR A 438 7.36 -9.39 -13.00
CA THR A 438 6.57 -8.17 -12.83
C THR A 438 7.01 -7.12 -13.87
N PRO A 439 6.14 -6.17 -14.24
CA PRO A 439 6.54 -5.06 -15.11
C PRO A 439 7.76 -4.30 -14.58
N LEU A 440 7.86 -4.11 -13.26
CA LEU A 440 9.04 -3.51 -12.64
C LEU A 440 10.32 -4.31 -12.94
N GLN A 441 10.28 -5.65 -12.85
CA GLN A 441 11.43 -6.51 -13.19
C GLN A 441 11.78 -6.52 -14.67
N ILE A 442 10.79 -6.31 -15.56
CA ILE A 442 11.04 -6.27 -17.00
C ILE A 442 11.77 -4.98 -17.40
N ASP A 443 11.54 -3.90 -16.67
CA ASP A 443 12.12 -2.58 -16.94
C ASP A 443 13.46 -2.36 -16.21
N SER A 444 13.71 -3.08 -15.12
CA SER A 444 14.97 -3.04 -14.38
C SER A 444 16.09 -3.78 -15.11
#